data_bfbdc0607da13235d90fcb9234d3e780
#
_entry.id   bfbdc0607da13235d90fcb9234d3e780
#
_cell.length_a   1.000
_cell.length_b   1.000
_cell.length_c   1.000
_cell.angle_alpha   90.00
_cell.angle_beta   90.00
_cell.angle_gamma   90.00
#
_symmetry.space_group_name_H-M   'P 1'
#
loop_
_entity.id
_entity.type
_entity.pdbx_description
1 polymer ?
#
loop_
_entity_poly.entity_id
_entity_poly.type
_entity_poly.pdbx_seq_one_letter_code
_entity_poly.pdbx_strand_id
1 'polypeptide(L)'
;MVISKKPLHFIVAALVAFLPLVTVANPTIDSTAVEHTSVTTETKTEHHEGESKDLKTEIKEFINHHLQDSYDFHLFSYEDDAKVEHHIGFPLPVILWDNGLQLFSSSKFHHGESAAESNGNYYRLFHGKIYKVANADEQVAVDEKHHATNEKPFDFSITKNVFMMLVVSIIMFLLFTSLAKSYAKNGGIAKGAGRFFEPIILYIRDDIAIPNIGEKKYKKYMSYLLTIFFFVWFLNIFGLTPLGVNVTGNIAITGGLALITYLITTFTANKNYWG
;
A
#
# COMPACT_ATOMS: atom_id res chain seq x y z
N MET A 1 11.83 32.37 3.80
CA MET A 1 10.67 31.49 3.58
C MET A 1 10.07 31.18 4.94
N VAL A 2 8.95 31.80 5.31
CA VAL A 2 8.27 31.56 6.61
C VAL A 2 7.41 30.33 6.45
N ILE A 3 7.90 29.20 6.93
CA ILE A 3 7.10 27.96 6.99
C ILE A 3 6.09 28.16 8.11
N SER A 4 4.81 28.33 7.74
CA SER A 4 3.69 28.39 8.68
C SER A 4 3.71 27.15 9.59
N LYS A 5 3.55 27.34 10.91
CA LYS A 5 3.56 26.27 11.92
C LYS A 5 2.37 25.29 11.81
N LYS A 6 1.52 25.41 10.78
CA LYS A 6 0.28 24.61 10.60
C LYS A 6 0.36 23.42 9.61
N PRO A 7 1.45 23.13 8.86
CA PRO A 7 1.43 22.02 7.90
C PRO A 7 1.36 20.64 8.55
N LEU A 8 1.82 20.51 9.79
CA LEU A 8 1.84 19.24 10.52
C LEU A 8 0.43 18.67 10.76
N HIS A 9 -0.53 19.55 11.08
CA HIS A 9 -1.92 19.12 11.33
C HIS A 9 -2.62 18.62 10.07
N PHE A 10 -2.29 19.18 8.89
CA PHE A 10 -2.84 18.72 7.61
C PHE A 10 -2.26 17.37 7.17
N ILE A 11 -0.95 17.15 7.40
CA ILE A 11 -0.30 15.87 7.08
C ILE A 11 -0.86 14.76 7.98
N VAL A 12 -0.99 15.02 9.29
CA VAL A 12 -1.57 14.07 10.24
C VAL A 12 -3.04 13.81 9.95
N ALA A 13 -3.83 14.85 9.65
CA ALA A 13 -5.24 14.70 9.32
C ALA A 13 -5.45 13.93 8.00
N ALA A 14 -4.63 14.17 6.98
CA ALA A 14 -4.66 13.42 5.73
C ALA A 14 -4.29 11.94 5.96
N LEU A 15 -3.31 11.67 6.81
CA LEU A 15 -2.87 10.32 7.14
C LEU A 15 -3.92 9.56 7.94
N VAL A 16 -4.57 10.21 8.91
CA VAL A 16 -5.66 9.63 9.72
C VAL A 16 -6.93 9.41 8.88
N ALA A 17 -7.26 10.33 7.97
CA ALA A 17 -8.40 10.18 7.07
C ALA A 17 -8.20 9.07 6.03
N PHE A 18 -6.95 8.69 5.74
CA PHE A 18 -6.61 7.68 4.75
C PHE A 18 -6.69 6.25 5.29
N LEU A 19 -6.44 6.05 6.57
CA LEU A 19 -6.45 4.72 7.20
C LEU A 19 -7.77 3.95 7.01
N PRO A 20 -8.96 4.52 7.25
CA PRO A 20 -10.22 3.79 7.07
C PRO A 20 -10.60 3.53 5.60
N LEU A 21 -10.14 4.36 4.64
CA LEU A 21 -10.47 4.15 3.22
C LEU A 21 -9.74 2.94 2.63
N VAL A 22 -8.53 2.64 3.11
CA VAL A 22 -7.72 1.52 2.61
C VAL A 22 -8.31 0.18 3.01
N THR A 23 -8.96 0.11 4.19
CA THR A 23 -9.52 -1.14 4.71
C THR A 23 -10.88 -1.52 4.11
N VAL A 24 -11.66 -0.53 3.63
CA VAL A 24 -13.01 -0.76 3.07
C VAL A 24 -12.99 -1.11 1.59
N ALA A 25 -11.96 -0.67 0.85
CA ALA A 25 -11.91 -0.76 -0.61
C ALA A 25 -10.83 -1.73 -1.09
N ASN A 26 -10.89 -2.99 -0.70
CA ASN A 26 -10.10 -4.03 -1.37
C ASN A 26 -11.01 -4.78 -2.37
N PRO A 27 -11.18 -4.30 -3.63
CA PRO A 27 -11.95 -5.02 -4.62
C PRO A 27 -11.23 -6.33 -4.91
N THR A 28 -11.94 -7.43 -4.88
CA THR A 28 -11.52 -8.67 -5.50
C THR A 28 -11.22 -8.36 -6.96
N ILE A 29 -9.97 -8.42 -7.35
CA ILE A 29 -9.62 -8.51 -8.77
C ILE A 29 -10.00 -9.94 -9.15
N ASP A 30 -11.18 -10.06 -9.74
CA ASP A 30 -11.59 -11.27 -10.41
C ASP A 30 -10.59 -11.51 -11.54
N SER A 31 -9.86 -12.61 -11.47
CA SER A 31 -8.79 -12.94 -12.44
C SER A 31 -9.35 -13.53 -13.75
N THR A 32 -10.56 -13.15 -14.12
CA THR A 32 -11.18 -13.50 -15.39
C THR A 32 -11.47 -12.24 -16.19
N ALA A 33 -10.50 -11.71 -16.89
CA ALA A 33 -10.58 -11.05 -18.19
C ALA A 33 -9.35 -10.19 -18.46
N VAL A 34 -8.28 -10.79 -18.92
CA VAL A 34 -7.36 -10.13 -19.84
C VAL A 34 -7.25 -11.02 -21.05
N GLU A 35 -8.10 -10.74 -22.02
CA GLU A 35 -7.98 -11.24 -23.38
C GLU A 35 -6.73 -10.61 -24.01
N HIS A 36 -5.67 -11.41 -24.11
CA HIS A 36 -4.47 -11.02 -24.83
C HIS A 36 -4.70 -11.20 -26.34
N THR A 37 -4.70 -10.09 -27.03
CA THR A 37 -4.48 -10.06 -28.49
C THR A 37 -3.10 -10.63 -28.78
N SER A 38 -3.08 -11.83 -29.34
CA SER A 38 -1.90 -12.56 -29.76
C SER A 38 -1.35 -11.95 -31.04
N VAL A 39 -0.10 -11.47 -31.00
CA VAL A 39 0.73 -11.33 -32.21
C VAL A 39 1.49 -12.64 -32.41
N THR A 40 1.11 -13.35 -33.46
CA THR A 40 1.70 -14.60 -33.90
C THR A 40 3.08 -14.36 -34.51
N THR A 41 4.09 -14.98 -33.94
CA THR A 41 5.31 -15.29 -34.72
C THR A 41 5.62 -16.76 -34.46
N GLU A 42 5.38 -17.57 -35.49
CA GLU A 42 5.71 -19.01 -35.52
C GLU A 42 7.23 -19.17 -35.54
N THR A 43 7.73 -19.93 -34.54
CA THR A 43 8.97 -20.70 -34.72
C THR A 43 8.78 -22.06 -34.03
N LYS A 44 8.72 -23.10 -34.86
CA LYS A 44 8.70 -24.50 -34.42
C LYS A 44 9.98 -24.85 -33.65
N THR A 45 9.82 -25.37 -32.45
CA THR A 45 10.73 -26.38 -31.89
C THR A 45 9.93 -27.26 -30.93
N GLU A 46 9.91 -28.55 -31.22
CA GLU A 46 9.23 -29.59 -30.45
C GLU A 46 10.03 -29.94 -29.18
N HIS A 47 9.31 -30.47 -28.18
CA HIS A 47 9.71 -31.06 -26.91
C HIS A 47 9.95 -30.14 -25.71
N HIS A 48 8.97 -30.18 -24.85
CA HIS A 48 8.87 -30.06 -23.37
C HIS A 48 7.66 -29.24 -22.92
N GLU A 49 6.44 -29.71 -23.28
CA GLU A 49 5.19 -28.99 -22.90
C GLU A 49 4.74 -29.25 -21.43
N GLY A 50 5.28 -30.26 -20.74
CA GLY A 50 4.87 -30.59 -19.37
C GLY A 50 5.52 -29.69 -18.30
N GLU A 51 6.84 -29.55 -18.32
CA GLU A 51 7.59 -28.81 -17.30
C GLU A 51 7.43 -27.28 -17.41
N SER A 52 7.25 -26.74 -18.63
CA SER A 52 7.17 -25.28 -18.81
C SER A 52 5.81 -24.68 -18.38
N LYS A 53 4.74 -25.48 -18.35
CA LYS A 53 3.44 -25.04 -17.83
C LYS A 53 3.43 -25.00 -16.32
N ASP A 54 4.07 -25.94 -15.67
CA ASP A 54 4.19 -26.02 -14.21
C ASP A 54 5.05 -24.85 -13.68
N LEU A 55 6.22 -24.64 -14.23
CA LEU A 55 7.12 -23.55 -13.87
C LEU A 55 6.48 -22.15 -14.05
N LYS A 56 5.73 -21.94 -15.12
CA LYS A 56 5.03 -20.66 -15.36
C LYS A 56 3.90 -20.43 -14.35
N THR A 57 3.23 -21.49 -13.94
CA THR A 57 2.19 -21.43 -12.93
C THR A 57 2.77 -21.14 -11.56
N GLU A 58 3.84 -21.81 -11.17
CA GLU A 58 4.58 -21.54 -9.94
C GLU A 58 5.11 -20.10 -9.87
N ILE A 59 5.74 -19.62 -10.95
CA ILE A 59 6.22 -18.23 -11.02
C ILE A 59 5.05 -17.24 -10.90
N LYS A 60 3.91 -17.51 -11.54
CA LYS A 60 2.74 -16.64 -11.47
C LYS A 60 2.14 -16.64 -10.06
N GLU A 61 2.05 -17.77 -9.40
CA GLU A 61 1.58 -17.90 -8.03
C GLU A 61 2.52 -17.19 -7.06
N PHE A 62 3.83 -17.38 -7.21
CA PHE A 62 4.85 -16.68 -6.44
C PHE A 62 4.75 -15.16 -6.59
N ILE A 63 4.64 -14.66 -7.82
CA ILE A 63 4.49 -13.22 -8.10
C ILE A 63 3.19 -12.70 -7.48
N ASN A 64 2.07 -13.39 -7.66
CA ASN A 64 0.79 -12.99 -7.10
C ASN A 64 0.85 -12.93 -5.58
N HIS A 65 1.41 -13.95 -4.93
CA HIS A 65 1.56 -13.98 -3.47
C HIS A 65 2.43 -12.83 -2.95
N HIS A 66 3.51 -12.50 -3.66
CA HIS A 66 4.40 -11.40 -3.26
C HIS A 66 3.80 -10.00 -3.50
N LEU A 67 2.98 -9.84 -4.53
CA LEU A 67 2.38 -8.55 -4.89
C LEU A 67 1.05 -8.29 -4.15
N GLN A 68 0.40 -9.33 -3.62
CA GLN A 68 -0.83 -9.17 -2.86
C GLN A 68 -0.57 -8.51 -1.50
N ASP A 69 -1.57 -7.77 -1.04
CA ASP A 69 -1.59 -7.26 0.31
C ASP A 69 -1.86 -8.40 1.29
N SER A 70 -1.00 -8.55 2.29
CA SER A 70 -1.04 -9.65 3.26
C SER A 70 -1.06 -9.13 4.69
N TYR A 71 -1.49 -9.98 5.63
CA TYR A 71 -1.46 -9.69 7.07
C TYR A 71 -0.10 -10.02 7.71
N ASP A 72 0.80 -10.62 6.95
CA ASP A 72 2.17 -10.90 7.34
C ASP A 72 3.13 -10.09 6.49
N PHE A 73 4.20 -9.57 7.08
CA PHE A 73 5.28 -8.93 6.36
C PHE A 73 6.34 -9.98 6.03
N HIS A 74 6.22 -10.58 4.86
CA HIS A 74 7.17 -11.54 4.34
C HIS A 74 8.34 -10.80 3.69
N LEU A 75 9.59 -11.14 4.09
CA LEU A 75 10.81 -10.57 3.54
C LEU A 75 11.34 -11.43 2.40
N PHE A 76 11.67 -12.68 2.72
CA PHE A 76 12.12 -13.67 1.74
C PHE A 76 11.95 -15.08 2.31
N SER A 77 11.88 -16.06 1.40
CA SER A 77 11.94 -17.48 1.75
C SER A 77 13.27 -18.05 1.28
N TYR A 78 13.78 -19.03 1.98
CA TYR A 78 14.90 -19.85 1.53
C TYR A 78 14.62 -21.32 1.82
N GLU A 79 15.11 -22.18 0.95
CA GLU A 79 15.03 -23.64 1.09
C GLU A 79 16.34 -24.12 1.73
N ASP A 80 16.25 -24.96 2.75
CA ASP A 80 17.42 -25.60 3.35
C ASP A 80 17.84 -26.88 2.59
N ASP A 81 18.95 -27.47 2.99
CA ASP A 81 19.48 -28.71 2.38
C ASP A 81 18.51 -29.91 2.51
N ALA A 82 17.53 -29.84 3.41
CA ALA A 82 16.47 -30.82 3.61
C ALA A 82 15.21 -30.55 2.77
N LYS A 83 15.24 -29.56 1.86
CA LYS A 83 14.09 -29.08 1.05
C LYS A 83 12.92 -28.56 1.90
N VAL A 84 13.21 -28.01 3.07
CA VAL A 84 12.23 -27.31 3.90
C VAL A 84 12.28 -25.82 3.59
N GLU A 85 11.16 -25.26 3.19
CA GLU A 85 11.05 -23.82 2.92
C GLU A 85 10.90 -23.04 4.24
N HIS A 86 11.81 -22.12 4.48
CA HIS A 86 11.81 -21.22 5.63
C HIS A 86 11.39 -19.83 5.21
N HIS A 87 10.27 -19.37 5.76
CA HIS A 87 9.76 -18.01 5.53
C HIS A 87 10.30 -17.05 6.58
N ILE A 88 11.05 -16.05 6.15
CA ILE A 88 11.53 -14.98 7.03
C ILE A 88 10.62 -13.76 6.88
N GLY A 89 10.01 -13.38 7.99
CA GLY A 89 9.08 -12.27 8.06
C GLY A 89 8.68 -11.98 9.50
N PHE A 90 7.76 -11.07 9.68
CA PHE A 90 7.17 -10.81 10.99
C PHE A 90 5.65 -10.63 10.86
N PRO A 91 4.90 -11.08 11.87
CA PRO A 91 3.46 -10.96 11.88
C PRO A 91 3.05 -9.51 12.15
N LEU A 92 1.94 -9.10 11.54
CA LEU A 92 1.34 -7.78 11.72
C LEU A 92 0.12 -7.86 12.65
N PRO A 93 -0.26 -6.77 13.31
CA PRO A 93 -1.43 -6.74 14.17
C PRO A 93 -2.72 -6.78 13.35
N VAL A 94 -3.58 -7.73 13.69
CA VAL A 94 -4.93 -7.88 13.16
C VAL A 94 -5.91 -7.18 14.10
N ILE A 95 -6.70 -6.28 13.55
CA ILE A 95 -7.67 -5.45 14.27
C ILE A 95 -9.02 -5.61 13.58
N LEU A 96 -9.95 -6.33 14.20
CA LEU A 96 -11.29 -6.54 13.68
C LEU A 96 -12.33 -5.93 14.59
N TRP A 97 -13.45 -5.52 14.01
CA TRP A 97 -14.63 -5.13 14.75
C TRP A 97 -15.76 -6.13 14.44
N ASP A 98 -16.03 -7.01 15.44
CA ASP A 98 -17.08 -8.01 15.40
C ASP A 98 -17.66 -8.17 16.81
N ASN A 99 -18.84 -7.57 17.04
CA ASN A 99 -19.46 -7.50 18.39
C ASN A 99 -18.52 -6.98 19.48
N GLY A 100 -17.55 -6.14 19.11
CA GLY A 100 -16.49 -5.60 19.94
C GLY A 100 -15.13 -5.65 19.23
N LEU A 101 -14.14 -5.03 19.85
CA LEU A 101 -12.79 -4.98 19.32
C LEU A 101 -12.08 -6.34 19.51
N GLN A 102 -11.61 -6.91 18.41
CA GLN A 102 -10.76 -8.09 18.36
C GLN A 102 -9.35 -7.68 17.96
N LEU A 103 -8.37 -7.96 18.81
CA LEU A 103 -6.97 -7.60 18.58
C LEU A 103 -6.08 -8.83 18.80
N PHE A 104 -5.37 -9.25 17.76
CA PHE A 104 -4.45 -10.37 17.84
C PHE A 104 -3.35 -10.25 16.75
N SER A 105 -2.34 -11.12 16.84
CA SER A 105 -1.26 -11.21 15.86
C SER A 105 -1.67 -12.09 14.68
N SER A 106 -1.29 -11.72 13.45
CA SER A 106 -1.50 -12.55 12.26
C SER A 106 -0.80 -13.91 12.33
N SER A 107 0.20 -14.07 13.20
CA SER A 107 0.86 -15.36 13.45
C SER A 107 -0.12 -16.47 13.85
N LYS A 108 -1.28 -16.13 14.43
CA LYS A 108 -2.33 -17.11 14.78
C LYS A 108 -2.96 -17.79 13.56
N PHE A 109 -2.84 -17.21 12.39
CA PHE A 109 -3.33 -17.84 11.16
C PHE A 109 -2.39 -18.92 10.61
N HIS A 110 -1.14 -19.03 11.11
CA HIS A 110 -0.12 -19.95 10.60
C HIS A 110 -0.09 -19.96 9.06
N HIS A 111 0.12 -18.77 8.49
CA HIS A 111 0.10 -18.54 7.03
C HIS A 111 -1.22 -18.88 6.32
N GLY A 112 -2.35 -18.92 7.07
CA GLY A 112 -3.68 -19.24 6.54
C GLY A 112 -4.13 -20.68 6.77
N GLU A 113 -3.28 -21.52 7.35
CA GLU A 113 -3.59 -22.94 7.61
C GLU A 113 -4.56 -23.13 8.79
N SER A 114 -4.50 -22.24 9.78
CA SER A 114 -5.33 -22.36 10.98
C SER A 114 -6.29 -21.19 11.19
N ALA A 115 -7.33 -21.43 11.96
CA ALA A 115 -8.22 -20.37 12.45
C ALA A 115 -7.59 -19.66 13.65
N ALA A 116 -7.71 -18.34 13.69
CA ALA A 116 -7.31 -17.53 14.83
C ALA A 116 -8.47 -17.35 15.79
N GLU A 117 -8.26 -17.69 17.07
CA GLU A 117 -9.22 -17.43 18.13
C GLU A 117 -8.98 -16.06 18.77
N SER A 118 -10.08 -15.30 18.94
CA SER A 118 -10.07 -14.05 19.71
C SER A 118 -11.42 -13.87 20.42
N ASN A 119 -11.40 -13.73 21.76
CA ASN A 119 -12.58 -13.52 22.60
C ASN A 119 -13.72 -14.55 22.35
N GLY A 120 -13.37 -15.81 22.09
CA GLY A 120 -14.35 -16.88 21.83
C GLY A 120 -14.93 -16.89 20.41
N ASN A 121 -14.46 -16.03 19.52
CA ASN A 121 -14.77 -16.07 18.09
C ASN A 121 -13.60 -16.64 17.32
N TYR A 122 -13.90 -17.34 16.22
CA TYR A 122 -12.91 -17.93 15.33
C TYR A 122 -12.92 -17.22 13.99
N TYR A 123 -11.74 -16.96 13.47
CA TYR A 123 -11.52 -16.25 12.20
C TYR A 123 -10.58 -17.05 11.32
N ARG A 124 -10.85 -17.12 10.04
CA ARG A 124 -9.99 -17.80 9.06
C ARG A 124 -9.66 -16.89 7.89
N LEU A 125 -8.45 -17.02 7.40
CA LEU A 125 -7.98 -16.29 6.23
C LEU A 125 -8.38 -17.07 4.97
N PHE A 126 -9.05 -16.40 4.03
CA PHE A 126 -9.42 -16.97 2.74
C PHE A 126 -9.29 -15.91 1.65
N HIS A 127 -8.53 -16.22 0.59
CA HIS A 127 -8.22 -15.30 -0.50
C HIS A 127 -7.79 -13.89 -0.04
N GLY A 128 -6.89 -13.82 0.96
CA GLY A 128 -6.38 -12.56 1.49
C GLY A 128 -7.39 -11.73 2.28
N LYS A 129 -8.51 -12.33 2.74
CA LYS A 129 -9.53 -11.69 3.58
C LYS A 129 -9.87 -12.54 4.78
N ILE A 130 -10.29 -11.90 5.86
CA ILE A 130 -10.65 -12.58 7.11
C ILE A 130 -12.16 -12.78 7.14
N TYR A 131 -12.56 -14.03 7.43
CA TYR A 131 -13.95 -14.43 7.60
C TYR A 131 -14.17 -15.10 8.94
N LYS A 132 -15.35 -14.90 9.51
CA LYS A 132 -15.77 -15.56 10.75
C LYS A 132 -16.17 -17.00 10.45
N VAL A 133 -15.73 -17.93 11.33
CA VAL A 133 -16.10 -19.34 11.29
C VAL A 133 -16.65 -19.74 12.67
N ALA A 134 -17.45 -20.82 12.73
CA ALA A 134 -18.08 -21.22 13.96
C ALA A 134 -17.12 -21.92 14.95
N ASN A 135 -16.09 -22.58 14.44
CA ASN A 135 -15.07 -23.28 15.25
C ASN A 135 -13.71 -23.31 14.54
N ALA A 136 -12.69 -23.79 15.25
CA ALA A 136 -11.30 -23.79 14.75
C ALA A 136 -11.09 -24.71 13.52
N ASP A 137 -11.85 -25.77 13.39
CA ASP A 137 -11.68 -26.78 12.34
C ASP A 137 -12.51 -26.45 11.08
N GLU A 138 -13.45 -25.51 11.19
CA GLU A 138 -14.35 -25.16 10.10
C GLU A 138 -13.61 -24.37 9.01
N GLN A 139 -13.83 -24.82 7.76
CA GLN A 139 -13.35 -24.10 6.59
C GLN A 139 -14.35 -23.01 6.22
N VAL A 140 -13.86 -21.98 5.49
CA VAL A 140 -14.74 -20.95 4.95
C VAL A 140 -15.67 -21.58 3.92
N ALA A 141 -16.97 -21.41 4.12
CA ALA A 141 -17.98 -21.89 3.18
C ALA A 141 -17.94 -21.06 1.90
N VAL A 142 -17.97 -21.74 0.75
CA VAL A 142 -17.93 -21.11 -0.56
C VAL A 142 -19.16 -21.43 -1.38
N ASP A 143 -19.59 -20.51 -2.24
CA ASP A 143 -20.65 -20.73 -3.20
C ASP A 143 -20.13 -21.50 -4.45
N GLU A 144 -21.03 -21.77 -5.42
CA GLU A 144 -20.69 -22.42 -6.68
C GLU A 144 -19.64 -21.66 -7.52
N LYS A 145 -19.45 -20.37 -7.24
CA LYS A 145 -18.46 -19.49 -7.90
C LYS A 145 -17.19 -19.29 -7.07
N HIS A 146 -16.97 -20.11 -6.03
CA HIS A 146 -15.84 -20.02 -5.10
C HIS A 146 -15.76 -18.70 -4.31
N HIS A 147 -16.86 -17.97 -4.11
CA HIS A 147 -16.92 -16.83 -3.21
C HIS A 147 -17.27 -17.28 -1.79
N ALA A 148 -16.59 -16.70 -0.81
CA ALA A 148 -16.89 -16.95 0.59
C ALA A 148 -18.29 -16.44 0.97
N THR A 149 -19.07 -17.28 1.65
CA THR A 149 -20.43 -16.97 2.12
C THR A 149 -20.48 -16.64 3.62
N ASN A 150 -19.39 -16.87 4.34
CA ASN A 150 -19.27 -16.55 5.75
C ASN A 150 -19.33 -15.04 6.02
N GLU A 151 -19.74 -14.68 7.24
CA GLU A 151 -19.73 -13.31 7.71
C GLU A 151 -18.31 -12.70 7.68
N LYS A 152 -18.22 -11.50 7.11
CA LYS A 152 -16.97 -10.76 7.04
C LYS A 152 -17.00 -9.64 8.09
N PRO A 153 -16.13 -9.66 9.12
CA PRO A 153 -16.02 -8.59 10.10
C PRO A 153 -15.48 -7.30 9.45
N PHE A 154 -15.72 -6.16 10.11
CA PHE A 154 -15.02 -4.92 9.72
C PHE A 154 -13.53 -5.04 10.06
N ASP A 155 -12.70 -4.88 9.06
CA ASP A 155 -11.27 -5.12 9.13
C ASP A 155 -10.50 -3.78 9.11
N PHE A 156 -9.82 -3.49 10.21
CA PHE A 156 -8.93 -2.34 10.41
C PHE A 156 -7.49 -2.77 10.61
N SER A 157 -7.14 -3.99 10.22
CA SER A 157 -5.83 -4.57 10.42
C SER A 157 -4.73 -3.77 9.72
N ILE A 158 -3.54 -3.82 10.30
CA ILE A 158 -2.35 -3.28 9.67
C ILE A 158 -1.81 -4.34 8.71
N THR A 159 -2.18 -4.22 7.44
CA THR A 159 -1.65 -5.07 6.39
C THR A 159 -0.25 -4.63 5.96
N LYS A 160 0.44 -5.43 5.15
CA LYS A 160 1.75 -5.13 4.57
C LYS A 160 1.79 -3.75 3.91
N ASN A 161 0.77 -3.41 3.11
CA ASN A 161 0.69 -2.11 2.44
C ASN A 161 0.50 -0.96 3.43
N VAL A 162 -0.38 -1.12 4.43
CA VAL A 162 -0.61 -0.11 5.48
C VAL A 162 0.67 0.10 6.29
N PHE A 163 1.34 -0.98 6.68
CA PHE A 163 2.62 -0.91 7.39
C PHE A 163 3.66 -0.11 6.61
N MET A 164 3.82 -0.39 5.30
CA MET A 164 4.77 0.33 4.46
C MET A 164 4.40 1.80 4.27
N MET A 165 3.11 2.13 4.13
CA MET A 165 2.67 3.53 4.11
C MET A 165 3.03 4.26 5.39
N LEU A 166 2.89 3.63 6.56
CA LEU A 166 3.31 4.20 7.85
C LEU A 166 4.82 4.41 7.90
N VAL A 167 5.60 3.41 7.52
CA VAL A 167 7.08 3.49 7.47
C VAL A 167 7.53 4.63 6.56
N VAL A 168 7.01 4.71 5.34
CA VAL A 168 7.32 5.79 4.39
C VAL A 168 6.93 7.15 4.95
N SER A 169 5.77 7.27 5.60
CA SER A 169 5.33 8.52 6.22
C SER A 169 6.27 8.97 7.34
N ILE A 170 6.74 8.04 8.17
CA ILE A 170 7.72 8.34 9.23
C ILE A 170 9.06 8.77 8.63
N ILE A 171 9.55 8.05 7.63
CA ILE A 171 10.80 8.39 6.93
C ILE A 171 10.70 9.79 6.33
N MET A 172 9.62 10.10 5.62
CA MET A 172 9.37 11.42 5.05
C MET A 172 9.35 12.51 6.13
N PHE A 173 8.61 12.27 7.22
CA PHE A 173 8.52 13.22 8.32
C PHE A 173 9.91 13.54 8.92
N LEU A 174 10.71 12.53 9.21
CA LEU A 174 12.04 12.68 9.74
C LEU A 174 12.98 13.40 8.75
N LEU A 175 12.93 13.00 7.49
CA LEU A 175 13.74 13.57 6.43
C LEU A 175 13.43 15.05 6.21
N PHE A 176 12.17 15.42 6.00
CA PHE A 176 11.79 16.82 5.76
C PHE A 176 11.92 17.70 7.00
N THR A 177 11.74 17.15 8.20
CA THR A 177 12.02 17.87 9.45
C THR A 177 13.52 18.16 9.58
N SER A 178 14.36 17.18 9.27
CA SER A 178 15.83 17.34 9.26
C SER A 178 16.26 18.37 8.21
N LEU A 179 15.68 18.31 7.01
CA LEU A 179 15.92 19.28 5.93
C LEU A 179 15.55 20.71 6.36
N ALA A 180 14.37 20.89 6.95
CA ALA A 180 13.91 22.19 7.44
C ALA A 180 14.84 22.76 8.53
N LYS A 181 15.31 21.90 9.45
CA LYS A 181 16.31 22.29 10.46
C LYS A 181 17.66 22.67 9.83
N SER A 182 18.08 21.95 8.77
CA SER A 182 19.32 22.27 8.05
C SER A 182 19.25 23.64 7.40
N TYR A 183 18.18 24.01 6.77
CA TYR A 183 17.95 25.34 6.20
C TYR A 183 18.00 26.44 7.28
N ALA A 184 17.32 26.21 8.40
CA ALA A 184 17.29 27.18 9.49
C ALA A 184 18.68 27.44 10.09
N LYS A 185 19.53 26.40 10.21
CA LYS A 185 20.89 26.50 10.79
C LYS A 185 21.93 27.11 9.83
N ASN A 186 21.76 26.92 8.52
CA ASN A 186 22.80 27.26 7.54
C ASN A 186 22.43 28.45 6.66
N GLY A 187 21.60 29.36 7.14
CA GLY A 187 21.27 30.60 6.41
C GLY A 187 20.53 30.37 5.10
N GLY A 188 19.70 29.30 5.02
CA GLY A 188 18.92 28.98 3.83
C GLY A 188 19.62 28.05 2.82
N ILE A 189 20.78 27.51 3.16
CA ILE A 189 21.52 26.58 2.29
C ILE A 189 21.35 25.14 2.82
N ALA A 190 20.89 24.26 1.95
CA ALA A 190 20.77 22.84 2.30
C ALA A 190 22.15 22.18 2.43
N LYS A 191 22.34 21.36 3.47
CA LYS A 191 23.52 20.51 3.67
C LYS A 191 23.13 19.05 3.79
N GLY A 192 24.06 18.15 3.46
CA GLY A 192 23.84 16.71 3.55
C GLY A 192 22.76 16.22 2.59
N ALA A 193 21.85 15.37 3.06
CA ALA A 193 20.74 14.83 2.26
C ALA A 193 19.86 15.92 1.64
N GLY A 194 19.79 17.11 2.28
CA GLY A 194 19.06 18.26 1.73
C GLY A 194 19.50 18.68 0.35
N ARG A 195 20.80 18.58 0.03
CA ARG A 195 21.31 18.90 -1.31
C ARG A 195 20.75 18.02 -2.42
N PHE A 196 20.43 16.77 -2.08
CA PHE A 196 19.82 15.84 -3.05
C PHE A 196 18.36 16.18 -3.32
N PHE A 197 17.60 16.52 -2.27
CA PHE A 197 16.17 16.81 -2.40
C PHE A 197 15.87 18.24 -2.86
N GLU A 198 16.78 19.19 -2.64
CA GLU A 198 16.59 20.60 -3.02
C GLU A 198 16.30 20.80 -4.51
N PRO A 199 17.05 20.22 -5.47
CA PRO A 199 16.74 20.35 -6.89
C PRO A 199 15.34 19.84 -7.25
N ILE A 200 14.90 18.73 -6.65
CA ILE A 200 13.58 18.15 -6.89
C ILE A 200 12.48 19.09 -6.34
N ILE A 201 12.68 19.63 -5.14
CA ILE A 201 11.75 20.59 -4.53
C ILE A 201 11.63 21.86 -5.38
N LEU A 202 12.78 22.38 -5.87
CA LEU A 202 12.82 23.55 -6.74
C LEU A 202 12.12 23.27 -8.08
N TYR A 203 12.37 22.11 -8.68
CA TYR A 203 11.67 21.67 -9.90
C TYR A 203 10.15 21.64 -9.70
N ILE A 204 9.66 21.01 -8.64
CA ILE A 204 8.21 20.97 -8.36
C ILE A 204 7.66 22.39 -8.14
N ARG A 205 8.42 23.28 -7.53
CA ARG A 205 8.01 24.68 -7.31
C ARG A 205 7.96 25.46 -8.62
N ASP A 206 9.06 25.45 -9.39
CA ASP A 206 9.29 26.39 -10.48
C ASP A 206 8.64 25.89 -11.78
N ASP A 207 8.70 24.59 -12.07
CA ASP A 207 8.21 24.01 -13.31
C ASP A 207 6.77 23.46 -13.20
N ILE A 208 6.29 23.17 -11.97
CA ILE A 208 4.96 22.60 -11.77
C ILE A 208 4.03 23.56 -11.04
N ALA A 209 4.39 23.98 -9.83
CA ALA A 209 3.46 24.71 -8.96
C ALA A 209 3.24 26.15 -9.41
N ILE A 210 4.30 26.90 -9.73
CA ILE A 210 4.19 28.31 -10.15
C ILE A 210 3.44 28.45 -11.49
N PRO A 211 3.78 27.72 -12.56
CA PRO A 211 3.10 27.86 -13.84
C PRO A 211 1.63 27.48 -13.82
N ASN A 212 1.27 26.42 -13.04
CA ASN A 212 -0.10 25.88 -13.04
C ASN A 212 -1.03 26.52 -12.00
N ILE A 213 -0.49 26.99 -10.87
CA ILE A 213 -1.29 27.57 -9.77
C ILE A 213 -1.15 29.09 -9.72
N GLY A 214 -0.05 29.61 -10.20
CA GLY A 214 0.30 31.04 -10.21
C GLY A 214 1.05 31.47 -8.95
N GLU A 215 1.93 32.49 -9.11
CA GLU A 215 2.84 32.98 -8.08
C GLU A 215 2.17 33.36 -6.75
N LYS A 216 0.96 33.87 -6.80
CA LYS A 216 0.25 34.35 -5.59
C LYS A 216 -0.29 33.21 -4.71
N LYS A 217 -0.60 32.05 -5.31
CA LYS A 217 -1.36 30.96 -4.65
C LYS A 217 -0.56 29.67 -4.45
N TYR A 218 0.51 29.42 -5.22
CA TYR A 218 1.25 28.15 -5.17
C TYR A 218 1.73 27.79 -3.76
N LYS A 219 2.11 28.78 -2.94
CA LYS A 219 2.60 28.56 -1.58
C LYS A 219 1.59 27.82 -0.68
N LYS A 220 0.28 28.01 -0.93
CA LYS A 220 -0.78 27.34 -0.18
C LYS A 220 -0.81 25.83 -0.46
N TYR A 221 -0.55 25.44 -1.71
CA TYR A 221 -0.64 24.07 -2.17
C TYR A 221 0.71 23.34 -2.18
N MET A 222 1.81 24.09 -2.06
CA MET A 222 3.17 23.54 -2.19
C MET A 222 3.45 22.40 -1.21
N SER A 223 3.01 22.52 0.05
CA SER A 223 3.19 21.46 1.05
C SER A 223 2.45 20.18 0.66
N TYR A 224 1.23 20.31 0.13
CA TYR A 224 0.44 19.18 -0.33
C TYR A 224 1.08 18.51 -1.56
N LEU A 225 1.47 19.28 -2.56
CA LEU A 225 2.12 18.79 -3.77
C LEU A 225 3.41 18.01 -3.45
N LEU A 226 4.26 18.57 -2.58
CA LEU A 226 5.49 17.91 -2.13
C LEU A 226 5.16 16.61 -1.37
N THR A 227 4.15 16.64 -0.50
CA THR A 227 3.77 15.45 0.26
C THR A 227 3.32 14.31 -0.65
N ILE A 228 2.40 14.58 -1.60
CA ILE A 228 1.93 13.55 -2.54
C ILE A 228 3.06 13.05 -3.43
N PHE A 229 3.85 13.97 -4.00
CA PHE A 229 4.94 13.60 -4.88
C PHE A 229 5.94 12.68 -4.18
N PHE A 230 6.47 13.08 -3.03
CA PHE A 230 7.47 12.28 -2.33
C PHE A 230 6.89 11.01 -1.72
N PHE A 231 5.64 11.03 -1.27
CA PHE A 231 4.98 9.83 -0.77
C PHE A 231 4.88 8.75 -1.85
N VAL A 232 4.37 9.08 -3.02
CA VAL A 232 4.28 8.16 -4.15
C VAL A 232 5.68 7.77 -4.64
N TRP A 233 6.62 8.71 -4.69
CA TRP A 233 7.99 8.45 -5.12
C TRP A 233 8.72 7.45 -4.20
N PHE A 234 8.64 7.63 -2.88
CA PHE A 234 9.22 6.69 -1.93
C PHE A 234 8.55 5.33 -2.00
N LEU A 235 7.21 5.26 -2.08
CA LEU A 235 6.51 3.99 -2.23
C LEU A 235 6.96 3.22 -3.47
N ASN A 236 7.16 3.92 -4.59
CA ASN A 236 7.67 3.29 -5.81
C ASN A 236 9.14 2.83 -5.66
N ILE A 237 10.00 3.61 -5.00
CA ILE A 237 11.37 3.16 -4.72
C ILE A 237 11.36 1.89 -3.85
N PHE A 238 10.56 1.84 -2.79
CA PHE A 238 10.44 0.65 -1.97
C PHE A 238 9.85 -0.53 -2.76
N GLY A 239 8.95 -0.27 -3.70
CA GLY A 239 8.42 -1.29 -4.62
C GLY A 239 9.47 -1.91 -5.55
N LEU A 240 10.56 -1.18 -5.85
CA LEU A 240 11.70 -1.70 -6.63
C LEU A 240 12.66 -2.56 -5.78
N THR A 241 12.48 -2.57 -4.46
CA THR A 241 13.29 -3.41 -3.57
C THR A 241 12.73 -4.84 -3.50
N PRO A 242 13.53 -5.85 -3.10
CA PRO A 242 13.04 -7.22 -2.94
C PRO A 242 12.02 -7.41 -1.82
N LEU A 243 11.59 -6.33 -1.15
CA LEU A 243 10.53 -6.35 -0.14
C LEU A 243 9.14 -6.68 -0.73
N GLY A 244 9.00 -6.71 -2.04
CA GLY A 244 7.76 -7.07 -2.74
C GLY A 244 6.56 -6.17 -2.40
N VAL A 245 6.81 -4.88 -2.16
CA VAL A 245 5.78 -3.93 -1.74
C VAL A 245 5.20 -3.22 -2.95
N ASN A 246 3.96 -3.54 -3.31
CA ASN A 246 3.26 -2.91 -4.43
C ASN A 246 2.09 -2.05 -3.95
N VAL A 247 2.38 -1.06 -3.11
CA VAL A 247 1.36 -0.18 -2.53
C VAL A 247 0.64 0.63 -3.60
N THR A 248 1.38 1.21 -4.54
CA THR A 248 0.81 2.07 -5.60
C THR A 248 0.07 1.29 -6.69
N GLY A 249 0.29 -0.03 -6.80
CA GLY A 249 -0.49 -0.93 -7.65
C GLY A 249 -1.88 -1.23 -7.10
N ASN A 250 -2.13 -0.95 -5.82
CA ASN A 250 -3.45 -1.11 -5.23
C ASN A 250 -4.35 0.07 -5.63
N ILE A 251 -5.40 -0.22 -6.41
CA ILE A 251 -6.35 0.78 -6.93
C ILE A 251 -7.08 1.55 -5.83
N ALA A 252 -7.31 0.92 -4.67
CA ALA A 252 -7.96 1.59 -3.54
C ALA A 252 -7.07 2.71 -2.97
N ILE A 253 -5.76 2.49 -2.91
CA ILE A 253 -4.80 3.47 -2.41
C ILE A 253 -4.64 4.62 -3.40
N THR A 254 -4.43 4.32 -4.67
CA THR A 254 -4.28 5.35 -5.71
C THR A 254 -5.58 6.12 -5.93
N GLY A 255 -6.72 5.43 -5.91
CA GLY A 255 -8.04 6.04 -5.95
C GLY A 255 -8.32 6.95 -4.73
N GLY A 256 -7.90 6.53 -3.54
CA GLY A 256 -7.98 7.33 -2.32
C GLY A 256 -7.16 8.62 -2.41
N LEU A 257 -5.91 8.55 -2.90
CA LEU A 257 -5.07 9.73 -3.14
C LEU A 257 -5.72 10.69 -4.16
N ALA A 258 -6.26 10.13 -5.24
CA ALA A 258 -6.98 10.91 -6.25
C ALA A 258 -8.23 11.59 -5.67
N LEU A 259 -9.01 10.88 -4.85
CA LEU A 259 -10.19 11.41 -4.18
C LEU A 259 -9.83 12.58 -3.24
N ILE A 260 -8.78 12.44 -2.44
CA ILE A 260 -8.28 13.53 -1.56
C ILE A 260 -7.88 14.75 -2.39
N THR A 261 -7.16 14.53 -3.50
CA THR A 261 -6.76 15.59 -4.42
C THR A 261 -7.98 16.31 -5.00
N TYR A 262 -8.97 15.53 -5.43
CA TYR A 262 -10.24 16.06 -5.94
C TYR A 262 -10.98 16.90 -4.89
N LEU A 263 -11.11 16.40 -3.66
CA LEU A 263 -11.75 17.14 -2.57
C LEU A 263 -11.01 18.44 -2.25
N ILE A 264 -9.69 18.42 -2.12
CA ILE A 264 -8.90 19.63 -1.88
C ILE A 264 -9.10 20.64 -3.01
N THR A 265 -9.02 20.20 -4.27
CA THR A 265 -9.21 21.07 -5.43
C THR A 265 -10.61 21.68 -5.44
N THR A 266 -11.63 20.86 -5.24
CA THR A 266 -13.04 21.26 -5.27
C THR A 266 -13.37 22.29 -4.17
N PHE A 267 -12.99 22.01 -2.91
CA PHE A 267 -13.28 22.89 -1.79
C PHE A 267 -12.42 24.17 -1.74
N THR A 268 -11.29 24.18 -2.42
CA THR A 268 -10.42 25.37 -2.48
C THR A 268 -10.51 26.14 -3.78
N ALA A 269 -11.31 25.66 -4.72
CA ALA A 269 -11.55 26.28 -6.03
C ALA A 269 -12.22 27.67 -5.92
N ASN A 270 -11.96 28.51 -6.89
CA ASN A 270 -12.57 29.83 -7.00
C ASN A 270 -13.87 29.76 -7.83
N LYS A 271 -14.60 30.89 -7.85
CA LYS A 271 -15.83 31.06 -8.69
C LYS A 271 -15.58 30.69 -10.17
N ASN A 272 -14.39 31.01 -10.71
CA ASN A 272 -14.04 30.70 -12.11
C ASN A 272 -13.88 29.19 -12.40
N TYR A 273 -13.80 28.37 -11.37
CA TYR A 273 -13.77 26.90 -11.52
C TYR A 273 -15.18 26.32 -11.66
N TRP A 274 -16.16 26.99 -11.03
CA TRP A 274 -17.55 26.50 -10.97
C TRP A 274 -18.46 27.11 -12.06
N GLY A 275 -17.96 28.02 -12.89
CA GLY A 275 -18.71 28.60 -14.00
C GLY A 275 -18.43 30.04 -14.23
#